data_5e536be74bbe67d5a06393ff6baf3784
#
_entry.id   5e536be74bbe67d5a06393ff6baf3784
#
_cell.length_a   1.000
_cell.length_b   1.000
_cell.length_c   1.000
_cell.angle_alpha   90.00
_cell.angle_beta   90.00
_cell.angle_gamma   90.00
#
_symmetry.space_group_name_H-M   'P 1'
#
loop_
_entity.id
_entity.type
_entity.pdbx_description
1 polymer ?
#
loop_
_entity_poly.entity_id
_entity_poly.type
_entity_poly.pdbx_seq_one_letter_code
_entity_poly.pdbx_strand_id
1 'polypeptide(L)'
;MGPDVTMYIPAILRYDLREANGQWRIGALRAYWELPAMMLQFLRTGSRAAAPALRLSRGLLANQGLRGTAGFMAGLRRPGARHKRLAEAFLGAVARRDEPALRALTRTAPITLGDDDPLDTTELVEQLDGARWTKVIGAGSAVAVSVNSAHGRGIVFVDAPWPGNAIDQIRYFPA
;
A
#
# COMPACT_ATOMS: atom_id res chain seq x y z
N MET A 1 18.71 -1.72 30.94
CA MET A 1 18.11 -2.20 29.69
C MET A 1 16.60 -2.12 29.84
N GLY A 2 15.90 -1.37 28.99
CA GLY A 2 14.44 -1.35 29.02
C GLY A 2 13.89 -2.61 28.33
N PRO A 3 12.63 -3.00 28.61
CA PRO A 3 12.03 -4.14 27.95
C PRO A 3 11.97 -3.91 26.42
N ASP A 4 12.61 -4.78 25.65
CA ASP A 4 12.53 -4.75 24.20
C ASP A 4 11.15 -5.25 23.76
N VAL A 5 10.51 -4.46 22.89
CA VAL A 5 9.23 -4.82 22.26
C VAL A 5 9.52 -5.16 20.81
N THR A 6 9.41 -6.43 20.46
CA THR A 6 9.51 -6.88 19.06
C THR A 6 8.14 -6.88 18.41
N MET A 7 8.04 -6.23 17.24
CA MET A 7 6.82 -6.20 16.44
C MET A 7 7.11 -6.71 15.02
N TYR A 8 6.19 -7.47 14.47
CA TYR A 8 6.23 -7.89 13.08
C TYR A 8 5.29 -7.04 12.24
N ILE A 9 5.86 -6.16 11.41
CA ILE A 9 5.10 -5.20 10.60
C ILE A 9 5.31 -5.54 9.13
N PRO A 10 4.33 -6.15 8.45
CA PRO A 10 4.39 -6.32 7.01
C PRO A 10 4.41 -4.95 6.33
N ALA A 11 5.36 -4.75 5.43
CA ALA A 11 5.48 -3.51 4.68
C ALA A 11 5.80 -3.80 3.21
N ILE A 12 5.40 -2.87 2.34
CA ILE A 12 5.85 -2.75 0.96
C ILE A 12 6.62 -1.44 0.89
N LEU A 13 7.85 -1.50 0.39
CA LEU A 13 8.70 -0.32 0.19
C LEU A 13 8.80 -0.06 -1.30
N ARG A 14 8.61 1.20 -1.68
CA ARG A 14 8.80 1.68 -3.03
C ARG A 14 9.89 2.74 -3.03
N TYR A 15 10.88 2.56 -3.89
CA TYR A 15 11.97 3.51 -4.11
C TYR A 15 11.79 4.16 -5.47
N ASP A 16 11.67 5.48 -5.49
CA ASP A 16 11.72 6.24 -6.73
C ASP A 16 13.19 6.57 -7.00
N LEU A 17 13.73 6.05 -8.09
CA LEU A 17 15.11 6.26 -8.47
C LEU A 17 15.21 7.44 -9.43
N ARG A 18 16.29 8.21 -9.33
CA ARG A 18 16.65 9.27 -10.27
C ARG A 18 18.12 9.18 -10.62
N GLU A 19 18.44 9.49 -11.84
CA GLU A 19 19.82 9.65 -12.26
C GLU A 19 20.33 11.02 -11.86
N ALA A 20 21.52 11.07 -11.24
CA ALA A 20 22.22 12.28 -10.89
C ALA A 20 23.73 12.06 -11.07
N ASN A 21 24.35 12.85 -11.94
CA ASN A 21 25.78 12.77 -12.28
C ASN A 21 26.22 11.37 -12.74
N GLY A 22 25.44 10.71 -13.60
CA GLY A 22 25.71 9.36 -14.11
C GLY A 22 25.53 8.24 -13.08
N GLN A 23 24.91 8.51 -11.93
CA GLN A 23 24.65 7.53 -10.88
C GLN A 23 23.17 7.50 -10.51
N TRP A 24 22.64 6.30 -10.29
CA TRP A 24 21.31 6.13 -9.74
C TRP A 24 21.28 6.48 -8.26
N ARG A 25 20.36 7.34 -7.87
CA ARG A 25 20.13 7.74 -6.48
C ARG A 25 18.66 7.58 -6.11
N ILE A 26 18.42 7.26 -4.84
CA ILE A 26 17.06 7.24 -4.30
C ILE A 26 16.58 8.69 -4.20
N GLY A 27 15.58 9.04 -5.00
CA GLY A 27 14.93 10.36 -4.99
C GLY A 27 13.82 10.44 -3.94
N ALA A 28 13.08 9.33 -3.76
CA ALA A 28 12.05 9.21 -2.74
C ALA A 28 11.91 7.77 -2.25
N LEU A 29 11.46 7.62 -1.01
CA LEU A 29 11.07 6.34 -0.40
C LEU A 29 9.63 6.47 0.06
N ARG A 30 8.77 5.58 -0.41
CA ARG A 30 7.40 5.44 0.06
C ARG A 30 7.24 4.09 0.74
N ALA A 31 6.78 4.10 1.99
CA ALA A 31 6.54 2.91 2.77
C ALA A 31 5.04 2.71 2.98
N TYR A 32 4.54 1.54 2.64
CA TYR A 32 3.15 1.13 2.83
C TYR A 32 3.10 0.10 3.94
N TRP A 33 2.42 0.41 5.02
CA TRP A 33 2.21 -0.48 6.17
C TRP A 33 0.85 -0.23 6.83
N GLU A 34 0.39 -1.21 7.58
CA GLU A 34 -0.87 -1.08 8.33
C GLU A 34 -0.63 -0.50 9.73
N LEU A 35 -0.72 0.81 9.83
CA LEU A 35 -0.55 1.51 11.12
C LEU A 35 -1.51 1.00 12.21
N PRO A 36 -2.82 0.73 11.96
CA PRO A 36 -3.70 0.19 12.97
C PRO A 36 -3.29 -1.20 13.48
N ALA A 37 -2.83 -2.09 12.61
CA ALA A 37 -2.36 -3.42 13.02
C ALA A 37 -1.09 -3.33 13.87
N MET A 38 -0.17 -2.44 13.51
CA MET A 38 1.01 -2.12 14.30
C MET A 38 0.63 -1.59 15.69
N MET A 39 -0.28 -0.62 15.74
CA MET A 39 -0.73 -0.04 17.01
C MET A 39 -1.41 -1.08 17.90
N LEU A 40 -2.21 -1.98 17.33
CA LEU A 40 -2.83 -3.06 18.07
C LEU A 40 -1.81 -4.04 18.66
N GLN A 41 -0.78 -4.42 17.89
CA GLN A 41 0.32 -5.24 18.40
C GLN A 41 1.04 -4.53 19.56
N PHE A 42 1.29 -3.24 19.38
CA PHE A 42 1.94 -2.42 20.39
C PHE A 42 1.12 -2.34 21.69
N LEU A 43 -0.18 -2.11 21.60
CA LEU A 43 -1.09 -2.06 22.76
C LEU A 43 -1.21 -3.41 23.47
N ARG A 44 -1.12 -4.52 22.73
CA ARG A 44 -1.12 -5.88 23.32
C ARG A 44 0.08 -6.17 24.21
N THR A 45 1.16 -5.41 24.11
CA THR A 45 2.32 -5.54 25.01
C THR A 45 2.07 -4.93 26.40
N GLY A 46 0.90 -4.31 26.61
CA GLY A 46 0.45 -3.78 27.92
C GLY A 46 1.34 -2.67 28.46
N SER A 47 1.63 -2.69 29.75
CA SER A 47 2.43 -1.66 30.42
C SER A 47 3.87 -1.55 29.89
N ARG A 48 4.40 -2.62 29.27
CA ARG A 48 5.73 -2.61 28.63
C ARG A 48 5.79 -1.66 27.44
N ALA A 49 4.64 -1.34 26.81
CA ALA A 49 4.55 -0.40 25.70
C ALA A 49 4.71 1.07 26.14
N ALA A 50 4.51 1.41 27.40
CA ALA A 50 4.46 2.82 27.86
C ALA A 50 5.75 3.61 27.59
N ALA A 51 6.90 3.06 27.94
CA ALA A 51 8.19 3.74 27.73
C ALA A 51 8.56 3.86 26.24
N PRO A 52 8.44 2.80 25.40
CA PRO A 52 8.58 2.92 23.96
C PRO A 52 7.59 3.88 23.31
N ALA A 53 6.31 3.91 23.75
CA ALA A 53 5.31 4.86 23.25
C ALA A 53 5.72 6.31 23.48
N LEU A 54 6.19 6.61 24.69
CA LEU A 54 6.63 7.97 25.03
C LEU A 54 7.85 8.40 24.22
N ARG A 55 8.80 7.48 24.01
CA ARG A 55 9.98 7.75 23.15
C ARG A 55 9.58 7.98 21.70
N LEU A 56 8.70 7.14 21.15
CA LEU A 56 8.18 7.28 19.80
C LEU A 56 7.45 8.62 19.64
N SER A 57 6.56 8.97 20.56
CA SER A 57 5.81 10.24 20.51
C SER A 57 6.74 11.46 20.57
N ARG A 58 7.74 11.43 21.45
CA ARG A 58 8.75 12.50 21.52
C ARG A 58 9.59 12.57 20.23
N GLY A 59 10.00 11.43 19.68
CA GLY A 59 10.73 11.36 18.42
C GLY A 59 9.93 11.90 17.24
N LEU A 60 8.64 11.57 17.15
CA LEU A 60 7.75 12.09 16.12
C LEU A 60 7.61 13.62 16.23
N LEU A 61 7.36 14.13 17.42
CA LEU A 61 7.23 15.57 17.67
C LEU A 61 8.53 16.33 17.36
N ALA A 62 9.68 15.79 17.79
CA ALA A 62 10.97 16.41 17.61
C ALA A 62 11.41 16.43 16.13
N ASN A 63 11.17 15.34 15.39
CA ASN A 63 11.66 15.19 14.02
C ASN A 63 10.67 15.67 12.95
N GLN A 64 9.36 15.60 13.21
CA GLN A 64 8.31 15.91 12.22
C GLN A 64 7.47 17.13 12.59
N GLY A 65 7.61 17.63 13.81
CA GLY A 65 6.79 18.73 14.33
C GLY A 65 5.31 18.37 14.46
N LEU A 66 4.49 19.35 14.79
CA LEU A 66 3.03 19.15 15.01
C LEU A 66 2.32 18.73 13.70
N ARG A 67 2.68 19.33 12.55
CA ARG A 67 2.07 18.99 11.26
C ARG A 67 2.38 17.57 10.81
N GLY A 68 3.63 17.14 10.94
CA GLY A 68 4.04 15.77 10.60
C GLY A 68 3.39 14.74 11.52
N THR A 69 3.32 15.04 12.82
CA THR A 69 2.63 14.19 13.81
C THR A 69 1.13 14.10 13.52
N ALA A 70 0.47 15.22 13.16
CA ALA A 70 -0.93 15.22 12.75
C ALA A 70 -1.14 14.40 11.46
N GLY A 71 -0.24 14.51 10.48
CA GLY A 71 -0.25 13.68 9.27
C GLY A 71 -0.09 12.18 9.58
N PHE A 72 0.82 11.83 10.48
CA PHE A 72 0.97 10.46 10.96
C PHE A 72 -0.30 9.94 11.63
N MET A 73 -0.93 10.74 12.49
CA MET A 73 -2.21 10.40 13.14
C MET A 73 -3.38 10.34 12.15
N ALA A 74 -3.37 11.15 11.09
CA ALA A 74 -4.35 11.06 10.01
C ALA A 74 -4.24 9.73 9.24
N GLY A 75 -3.04 9.15 9.16
CA GLY A 75 -2.81 7.80 8.63
C GLY A 75 -3.47 6.67 9.44
N LEU A 76 -3.90 6.95 10.68
CA LEU A 76 -4.78 6.08 11.46
C LEU A 76 -6.24 6.08 10.95
N ARG A 77 -6.63 7.10 10.14
CA ARG A 77 -7.90 7.09 9.40
C ARG A 77 -7.77 6.08 8.27
N ARG A 78 -8.31 4.94 8.48
CA ARG A 78 -8.15 3.68 7.76
C ARG A 78 -8.52 3.74 6.27
N PRO A 79 -7.72 3.10 5.40
CA PRO A 79 -8.31 2.27 4.38
C PRO A 79 -8.91 1.08 5.13
N GLY A 80 -10.22 1.08 5.25
CA GLY A 80 -10.92 0.04 5.99
C GLY A 80 -10.87 -1.28 5.22
N ALA A 81 -11.40 -2.34 5.82
CA ALA A 81 -11.68 -3.61 5.17
C ALA A 81 -12.39 -3.46 3.81
N ARG A 82 -13.05 -2.34 3.57
CA ARG A 82 -13.73 -1.98 2.33
C ARG A 82 -12.77 -1.74 1.17
N HIS A 83 -11.69 -0.96 1.38
CA HIS A 83 -10.67 -0.71 0.35
C HIS A 83 -9.96 -2.02 -0.04
N LYS A 84 -9.62 -2.85 0.96
CA LYS A 84 -9.02 -4.16 0.70
C LYS A 84 -9.96 -5.05 -0.11
N ARG A 85 -11.25 -5.13 0.28
CA ARG A 85 -12.25 -5.90 -0.47
C ARG A 85 -12.42 -5.40 -1.89
N LEU A 86 -12.34 -4.08 -2.11
CA LEU A 86 -12.40 -3.50 -3.44
C LEU A 86 -11.20 -3.93 -4.29
N ALA A 87 -9.99 -3.87 -3.73
CA ALA A 87 -8.77 -4.33 -4.40
C ALA A 87 -8.81 -5.85 -4.67
N GLU A 88 -9.26 -6.64 -3.71
CA GLU A 88 -9.44 -8.09 -3.88
C GLU A 88 -10.51 -8.44 -4.91
N ALA A 89 -11.63 -7.70 -4.94
CA ALA A 89 -12.67 -7.86 -5.95
C ALA A 89 -12.13 -7.55 -7.36
N PHE A 90 -11.35 -6.47 -7.49
CA PHE A 90 -10.68 -6.12 -8.73
C PHE A 90 -9.72 -7.22 -9.19
N LEU A 91 -8.79 -7.67 -8.34
CA LEU A 91 -7.86 -8.74 -8.69
C LEU A 91 -8.57 -10.07 -8.97
N GLY A 92 -9.66 -10.35 -8.26
CA GLY A 92 -10.50 -11.51 -8.54
C GLY A 92 -11.18 -11.43 -9.91
N ALA A 93 -11.62 -10.25 -10.35
CA ALA A 93 -12.16 -10.04 -11.69
C ALA A 93 -11.07 -10.19 -12.76
N VAL A 94 -9.87 -9.66 -12.53
CA VAL A 94 -8.69 -9.86 -13.40
C VAL A 94 -8.39 -11.36 -13.56
N ALA A 95 -8.26 -12.08 -12.44
CA ALA A 95 -7.91 -13.51 -12.46
C ALA A 95 -8.96 -14.39 -13.17
N ARG A 96 -10.22 -13.98 -13.17
CA ARG A 96 -11.31 -14.67 -13.88
C ARG A 96 -11.54 -14.14 -15.29
N ARG A 97 -10.82 -13.12 -15.73
CA ARG A 97 -11.02 -12.39 -16.99
C ARG A 97 -12.47 -11.89 -17.14
N ASP A 98 -13.05 -11.43 -16.03
CA ASP A 98 -14.42 -10.96 -15.94
C ASP A 98 -14.50 -9.49 -16.38
N GLU A 99 -14.53 -9.26 -17.69
CA GLU A 99 -14.59 -7.91 -18.26
C GLU A 99 -15.76 -7.05 -17.76
N PRO A 100 -17.00 -7.58 -17.64
CA PRO A 100 -18.10 -6.78 -17.09
C PRO A 100 -17.83 -6.30 -15.67
N ALA A 101 -17.29 -7.17 -14.80
CA ALA A 101 -16.93 -6.82 -13.44
C ALA A 101 -15.76 -5.81 -13.40
N LEU A 102 -14.76 -5.98 -14.26
CA LEU A 102 -13.63 -5.03 -14.39
C LEU A 102 -14.15 -3.65 -14.77
N ARG A 103 -14.95 -3.53 -15.81
CA ARG A 103 -15.54 -2.24 -16.23
C ARG A 103 -16.38 -1.59 -15.12
N ALA A 104 -17.15 -2.39 -14.38
CA ALA A 104 -17.96 -1.88 -13.26
C ALA A 104 -17.10 -1.35 -12.10
N LEU A 105 -15.96 -1.99 -11.82
CA LEU A 105 -15.04 -1.62 -10.73
C LEU A 105 -14.13 -0.45 -11.11
N THR A 106 -13.56 -0.46 -12.30
CA THR A 106 -12.60 0.56 -12.76
C THR A 106 -13.29 1.81 -13.29
N ARG A 107 -14.47 1.63 -13.97
CA ARG A 107 -15.17 2.73 -14.65
C ARG A 107 -14.24 3.51 -15.59
N THR A 108 -13.82 4.71 -15.16
CA THR A 108 -12.89 5.58 -15.88
C THR A 108 -11.53 5.70 -15.20
N ALA A 109 -11.26 4.85 -14.19
CA ALA A 109 -10.00 4.88 -13.47
C ALA A 109 -8.84 4.55 -14.42
N PRO A 110 -7.81 5.39 -14.50
CA PRO A 110 -6.64 5.10 -15.31
C PRO A 110 -5.90 3.89 -14.75
N ILE A 111 -5.40 3.07 -15.66
CA ILE A 111 -4.52 1.94 -15.36
C ILE A 111 -3.16 2.28 -15.94
N THR A 112 -2.11 2.14 -15.15
CA THR A 112 -0.75 2.44 -15.61
C THR A 112 0.23 1.32 -15.28
N LEU A 113 1.22 1.16 -16.15
CA LEU A 113 2.47 0.44 -15.86
C LEU A 113 3.42 1.46 -15.21
N GLY A 114 3.85 1.18 -13.99
CA GLY A 114 4.53 2.20 -13.20
C GLY A 114 3.59 3.34 -12.80
N ASP A 115 4.11 4.56 -12.83
CA ASP A 115 3.33 5.76 -12.48
C ASP A 115 2.62 6.41 -13.67
N ASP A 116 3.25 6.38 -14.84
CA ASP A 116 2.90 7.29 -15.94
C ASP A 116 2.54 6.57 -17.25
N ASP A 117 3.03 5.35 -17.48
CA ASP A 117 2.83 4.64 -18.74
C ASP A 117 1.40 4.06 -18.79
N PRO A 118 0.52 4.55 -19.69
CA PRO A 118 -0.82 4.01 -19.80
C PRO A 118 -0.80 2.50 -20.09
N LEU A 119 -1.64 1.73 -19.43
CA LEU A 119 -1.80 0.31 -19.63
C LEU A 119 -3.26 0.00 -19.93
N ASP A 120 -3.53 -0.75 -20.98
CA ASP A 120 -4.87 -1.20 -21.30
C ASP A 120 -5.34 -2.29 -20.31
N THR A 121 -6.64 -2.37 -20.10
CA THR A 121 -7.24 -3.40 -19.23
C THR A 121 -6.92 -4.81 -19.72
N THR A 122 -6.91 -5.03 -21.05
CA THR A 122 -6.59 -6.32 -21.67
C THR A 122 -5.14 -6.69 -21.40
N GLU A 123 -4.23 -5.75 -21.60
CA GLU A 123 -2.81 -5.92 -21.31
C GLU A 123 -2.56 -6.22 -19.82
N LEU A 124 -3.26 -5.51 -18.92
CA LEU A 124 -3.15 -5.80 -17.49
C LEU A 124 -3.64 -7.21 -17.15
N VAL A 125 -4.76 -7.66 -17.77
CA VAL A 125 -5.30 -9.02 -17.58
C VAL A 125 -4.30 -10.06 -18.07
N GLU A 126 -3.63 -9.81 -19.19
CA GLU A 126 -2.58 -10.69 -19.70
C GLU A 126 -1.37 -10.72 -18.76
N GLN A 127 -0.86 -9.57 -18.34
CA GLN A 127 0.26 -9.47 -17.39
C GLN A 127 -0.01 -10.16 -16.04
N LEU A 128 -1.27 -10.17 -15.61
CA LEU A 128 -1.70 -10.78 -14.37
C LEU A 128 -2.35 -12.16 -14.57
N ASP A 129 -2.11 -12.82 -15.72
CA ASP A 129 -2.66 -14.15 -15.98
C ASP A 129 -2.23 -15.16 -14.89
N GLY A 130 -3.21 -15.90 -14.37
CA GLY A 130 -2.98 -16.85 -13.29
C GLY A 130 -2.53 -16.22 -11.97
N ALA A 131 -2.68 -14.90 -11.80
CA ALA A 131 -2.19 -14.18 -10.64
C ALA A 131 -2.75 -14.71 -9.32
N ARG A 132 -1.84 -14.87 -8.36
CA ARG A 132 -2.12 -15.12 -6.95
C ARG A 132 -1.55 -13.98 -6.13
N TRP A 133 -2.23 -13.60 -5.07
CA TRP A 133 -1.76 -12.53 -4.19
C TRP A 133 -1.58 -13.01 -2.76
N THR A 134 -0.58 -12.48 -2.07
CA THR A 134 -0.16 -12.95 -0.74
C THR A 134 -0.20 -11.88 0.33
N LYS A 135 0.05 -10.61 -0.04
CA LYS A 135 0.04 -9.48 0.87
C LYS A 135 -0.92 -8.42 0.36
N VAL A 136 -1.88 -8.03 1.19
CA VAL A 136 -2.82 -6.94 0.93
C VAL A 136 -2.64 -5.92 2.04
N ILE A 137 -1.99 -4.82 1.73
CA ILE A 137 -1.62 -3.77 2.70
C ILE A 137 -2.37 -2.49 2.36
N GLY A 138 -3.21 -2.02 3.28
CA GLY A 138 -3.89 -0.74 3.16
C GLY A 138 -3.10 0.39 3.83
N ALA A 139 -2.77 1.45 3.08
CA ALA A 139 -2.06 2.62 3.58
C ALA A 139 -2.63 3.91 2.97
N GLY A 140 -3.23 4.75 3.79
CA GLY A 140 -3.89 5.97 3.31
C GLY A 140 -5.08 5.66 2.40
N SER A 141 -5.10 6.17 1.18
CA SER A 141 -6.10 5.85 0.14
C SER A 141 -5.70 4.69 -0.76
N ALA A 142 -4.50 4.14 -0.59
CA ALA A 142 -3.95 3.09 -1.44
C ALA A 142 -4.03 1.73 -0.78
N VAL A 143 -4.29 0.70 -1.58
CA VAL A 143 -4.08 -0.69 -1.22
C VAL A 143 -2.97 -1.23 -2.10
N ALA A 144 -1.87 -1.65 -1.49
CA ALA A 144 -0.75 -2.28 -2.16
C ALA A 144 -0.87 -3.81 -2.04
N VAL A 145 -0.79 -4.51 -3.15
CA VAL A 145 -0.98 -5.96 -3.22
C VAL A 145 0.21 -6.60 -3.92
N SER A 146 0.86 -7.53 -3.24
CA SER A 146 1.89 -8.37 -3.85
C SER A 146 1.24 -9.46 -4.68
N VAL A 147 1.56 -9.49 -5.96
CA VAL A 147 1.04 -10.46 -6.92
C VAL A 147 2.16 -11.34 -7.47
N ASN A 148 1.81 -12.56 -7.84
CA ASN A 148 2.67 -13.50 -8.56
C ASN A 148 1.83 -14.11 -9.69
N SER A 149 2.19 -13.84 -10.93
CA SER A 149 1.51 -14.28 -12.15
C SER A 149 2.39 -15.23 -12.96
N ALA A 150 1.90 -15.71 -14.10
CA ALA A 150 2.68 -16.45 -15.05
C ALA A 150 3.87 -15.64 -15.61
N HIS A 151 3.77 -14.31 -15.62
CA HIS A 151 4.80 -13.39 -16.11
C HIS A 151 5.78 -12.93 -15.03
N GLY A 152 5.60 -13.36 -13.78
CA GLY A 152 6.49 -13.02 -12.69
C GLY A 152 5.81 -12.38 -11.50
N ARG A 153 6.63 -11.77 -10.64
CA ARG A 153 6.15 -11.06 -9.44
C ARG A 153 5.91 -9.59 -9.76
N GLY A 154 5.05 -8.97 -8.99
CA GLY A 154 4.81 -7.55 -9.09
C GLY A 154 4.03 -7.00 -7.90
N ILE A 155 3.80 -5.70 -7.93
CA ILE A 155 2.96 -5.00 -6.97
C ILE A 155 1.86 -4.27 -7.73
N VAL A 156 0.62 -4.49 -7.34
CA VAL A 156 -0.53 -3.70 -7.80
C VAL A 156 -0.92 -2.72 -6.70
N PHE A 157 -0.96 -1.44 -7.04
CA PHE A 157 -1.56 -0.41 -6.20
C PHE A 157 -2.96 -0.10 -6.72
N VAL A 158 -3.93 -0.16 -5.83
CA VAL A 158 -5.31 0.25 -6.08
C VAL A 158 -5.59 1.46 -5.21
N ASP A 159 -5.67 2.62 -5.84
CA ASP A 159 -6.02 3.86 -5.16
C ASP A 159 -7.54 4.02 -5.15
N ALA A 160 -8.09 4.24 -3.98
CA ALA A 160 -9.51 4.44 -3.77
C ALA A 160 -9.71 5.50 -2.70
N PRO A 161 -10.26 6.68 -3.05
CA PRO A 161 -10.51 7.73 -2.08
C PRO A 161 -11.55 7.27 -1.04
N TRP A 162 -11.48 7.88 0.12
CA TRP A 162 -12.48 7.62 1.15
C TRP A 162 -13.89 8.01 0.66
N PRO A 163 -14.93 7.20 0.85
CA PRO A 163 -15.05 6.01 1.71
C PRO A 163 -14.69 4.67 1.08
N GLY A 164 -13.99 4.60 -0.05
CA GLY A 164 -13.55 3.37 -0.69
C GLY A 164 -14.65 2.67 -1.49
N ASN A 165 -15.46 3.44 -2.21
CA ASN A 165 -16.60 2.96 -3.00
C ASN A 165 -16.27 2.79 -4.49
N ALA A 166 -15.19 3.40 -4.94
CA ALA A 166 -14.75 3.38 -6.33
C ALA A 166 -13.22 3.36 -6.37
N ILE A 167 -12.69 2.78 -7.43
CA ILE A 167 -11.27 2.84 -7.76
C ILE A 167 -11.04 4.16 -8.49
N ASP A 168 -9.97 4.88 -8.09
CA ASP A 168 -9.56 6.15 -8.67
C ASP A 168 -8.39 5.95 -9.65
N GLN A 169 -7.46 5.04 -9.29
CA GLN A 169 -6.32 4.69 -10.12
C GLN A 169 -5.82 3.28 -9.81
N ILE A 170 -5.27 2.62 -10.83
CA ILE A 170 -4.59 1.34 -10.70
C ILE A 170 -3.18 1.50 -11.29
N ARG A 171 -2.17 1.08 -10.53
CA ARG A 171 -0.77 1.12 -10.96
C ARG A 171 -0.15 -0.25 -10.78
N TYR A 172 0.41 -0.81 -11.84
CA TYR A 172 1.10 -2.08 -11.81
C TYR A 172 2.61 -1.89 -11.95
N PHE A 173 3.37 -2.49 -11.07
CA PHE A 173 4.83 -2.51 -11.05
C PHE A 173 5.29 -3.97 -11.15
N PRO A 174 5.70 -4.47 -12.31
CA PRO A 174 6.37 -5.75 -12.45
C PRO A 174 7.73 -5.71 -11.75
N ALA A 175 8.19 -6.85 -11.21
CA ALA A 175 9.50 -7.00 -10.55
C ALA A 175 10.48 -7.74 -11.43
#